data_6ce852701e4baafb99a0a53af2b115d5
#
_entry.id   6ce852701e4baafb99a0a53af2b115d5
#
_cell.length_a   1.000
_cell.length_b   1.000
_cell.length_c   1.000
_cell.angle_alpha   90.00
_cell.angle_beta   90.00
_cell.angle_gamma   90.00
#
_symmetry.space_group_name_H-M   'P 1'
#
loop_
_entity.id
_entity.type
_entity.pdbx_description
1 polymer ?
#
loop_
_entity_poly.entity_id
_entity_poly.type
_entity_poly.pdbx_seq_one_letter_code
_entity_poly.pdbx_strand_id
1 'polypeptide(L)'
;ANYQIKSFDEEDKDKKSNKYKNKYKLSAGFSIKNIGNMTFEDENNYNTDYSLQIQSTPQNPNGLNLNQFENIDNPQDIETILANNGYLYTQSPIKKTISVQMPTTFSAYVDVKLIPKVYLSGFIQQKFNNGQDNDQMAIANIITVTPRLNLGFFEIYSPWTRNEVSGTNGGLGFRLGGFYLGSSSIATAIINDTKQVDIYTGFRWAFL
;
A
#
# COMPACT_ATOMS: atom_id res chain seq x y z
N ALA A 1 -4.97 14.08 -8.45
CA ALA A 1 -4.61 14.56 -9.79
C ALA A 1 -3.67 13.53 -10.45
N ASN A 2 -3.88 13.28 -11.73
CA ASN A 2 -3.06 12.37 -12.53
C ASN A 2 -2.56 13.13 -13.76
N TYR A 3 -1.26 13.04 -14.03
CA TYR A 3 -0.64 13.63 -15.22
C TYR A 3 0.20 12.58 -15.94
N GLN A 4 0.16 12.58 -17.26
CA GLN A 4 0.95 11.68 -18.11
C GLN A 4 1.64 12.46 -19.22
N ILE A 5 2.89 12.13 -19.48
CA ILE A 5 3.68 12.63 -20.59
C ILE A 5 4.14 11.43 -21.39
N LYS A 6 4.00 11.51 -22.73
CA LYS A 6 4.48 10.49 -23.66
C LYS A 6 5.31 11.14 -24.75
N SER A 7 6.50 10.63 -25.00
CA SER A 7 7.32 10.96 -26.15
C SER A 7 7.40 9.75 -27.06
N PHE A 8 7.20 9.97 -28.36
CA PHE A 8 7.17 8.91 -29.38
C PHE A 8 8.47 8.89 -30.16
N ASP A 9 8.89 7.70 -30.62
CA ASP A 9 10.00 7.55 -31.55
C ASP A 9 9.60 8.02 -32.95
N GLU A 10 10.44 8.79 -33.63
CA GLU A 10 10.19 9.26 -35.00
C GLU A 10 10.13 8.11 -36.00
N GLU A 11 10.91 7.04 -35.81
CA GLU A 11 10.91 5.85 -36.69
C GLU A 11 9.59 5.05 -36.64
N ASP A 12 8.79 5.18 -35.57
CA ASP A 12 7.53 4.44 -35.42
C ASP A 12 6.32 5.19 -36.01
N LYS A 13 6.50 6.43 -36.49
CA LYS A 13 5.41 7.24 -37.07
C LYS A 13 4.92 6.70 -38.42
N ASP A 14 5.81 6.08 -39.21
CA ASP A 14 5.53 5.67 -40.59
C ASP A 14 5.28 4.17 -40.80
N LYS A 15 5.44 3.34 -39.78
CA LYS A 15 5.22 1.89 -39.89
C LYS A 15 3.81 1.52 -39.48
N LYS A 16 3.07 0.81 -40.34
CA LYS A 16 1.79 0.19 -39.99
C LYS A 16 1.86 -0.46 -38.62
N SER A 17 1.13 0.10 -37.70
CA SER A 17 1.15 -0.19 -36.29
C SER A 17 0.90 -1.66 -35.99
N ASN A 18 1.90 -2.36 -35.50
CA ASN A 18 1.67 -3.62 -34.82
C ASN A 18 0.93 -3.32 -33.49
N LYS A 19 -0.29 -3.78 -33.34
CA LYS A 19 -1.21 -3.54 -32.20
C LYS A 19 -0.57 -3.81 -30.83
N TYR A 20 0.46 -4.61 -30.76
CA TYR A 20 1.10 -5.06 -29.52
C TYR A 20 2.46 -4.38 -29.23
N LYS A 21 2.95 -3.51 -30.11
CA LYS A 21 4.19 -2.77 -29.87
C LYS A 21 3.94 -1.50 -29.06
N ASN A 22 4.79 -1.28 -28.06
CA ASN A 22 4.86 0.04 -27.41
C ASN A 22 5.43 1.06 -28.41
N LYS A 23 4.70 2.14 -28.65
CA LYS A 23 5.04 3.18 -29.63
C LYS A 23 5.77 4.37 -29.01
N TYR A 24 6.00 4.37 -27.70
CA TYR A 24 6.63 5.48 -27.00
C TYR A 24 8.10 5.19 -26.69
N LYS A 25 8.91 6.24 -26.68
CA LYS A 25 10.28 6.25 -26.18
C LYS A 25 10.31 6.46 -24.67
N LEU A 26 9.46 7.37 -24.20
CA LEU A 26 9.29 7.69 -22.79
C LEU A 26 7.81 7.82 -22.48
N SER A 27 7.38 7.23 -21.38
CA SER A 27 6.07 7.46 -20.75
C SER A 27 6.30 7.70 -19.28
N ALA A 28 5.80 8.81 -18.76
CA ALA A 28 5.89 9.12 -17.33
C ALA A 28 4.57 9.68 -16.83
N GLY A 29 4.32 9.51 -15.57
CA GLY A 29 3.14 10.07 -14.93
C GLY A 29 3.28 10.09 -13.42
N PHE A 30 2.47 10.92 -12.78
CA PHE A 30 2.39 10.98 -11.34
C PHE A 30 0.94 11.14 -10.89
N SER A 31 0.69 10.79 -9.66
CA SER A 31 -0.62 10.96 -9.03
C SER A 31 -0.49 11.22 -7.54
N ILE A 32 -1.43 11.99 -7.01
CA ILE A 32 -1.65 12.16 -5.57
C ILE A 32 -3.05 11.67 -5.28
N LYS A 33 -3.19 10.82 -4.26
CA LYS A 33 -4.44 10.17 -3.88
C LYS A 33 -4.69 10.32 -2.39
N ASN A 34 -5.96 10.12 -1.99
CA ASN A 34 -6.38 10.04 -0.59
C ASN A 34 -6.02 11.31 0.21
N ILE A 35 -6.28 12.49 -0.36
CA ILE A 35 -6.12 13.77 0.34
C ILE A 35 -7.38 14.02 1.15
N GLY A 36 -7.22 14.21 2.47
CA GLY A 36 -8.32 14.54 3.37
C GLY A 36 -8.56 13.51 4.45
N ASN A 37 -9.70 13.61 5.08
CA ASN A 37 -10.17 12.73 6.15
C ASN A 37 -11.58 12.22 5.85
N MET A 38 -11.93 11.11 6.47
CA MET A 38 -13.30 10.59 6.53
C MET A 38 -13.84 10.82 7.93
N THR A 39 -15.01 11.42 8.02
CA THR A 39 -15.67 11.68 9.29
C THR A 39 -16.94 10.84 9.38
N PHE A 40 -17.06 10.08 10.46
CA PHE A 40 -18.21 9.27 10.79
C PHE A 40 -18.90 9.89 12.01
N GLU A 41 -20.15 10.21 11.89
CA GLU A 41 -20.96 10.77 12.96
C GLU A 41 -22.19 9.87 13.19
N ASP A 42 -22.33 9.36 14.42
CA ASP A 42 -23.43 8.51 14.83
C ASP A 42 -23.66 8.69 16.34
N GLU A 43 -24.91 8.66 16.78
CA GLU A 43 -25.28 8.77 18.20
C GLU A 43 -24.72 7.61 19.03
N ASN A 44 -24.48 6.46 18.42
CA ASN A 44 -23.93 5.27 19.07
C ASN A 44 -22.40 5.27 19.09
N ASN A 45 -21.74 6.20 18.40
CA ASN A 45 -20.29 6.29 18.43
C ASN A 45 -19.80 6.61 19.84
N TYR A 46 -18.78 5.87 20.26
CA TYR A 46 -18.09 6.06 21.53
C TYR A 46 -16.60 6.22 21.26
N ASN A 47 -16.14 7.46 21.25
CA ASN A 47 -14.73 7.80 21.04
C ASN A 47 -14.25 8.67 22.21
N THR A 48 -13.31 8.15 22.99
CA THR A 48 -12.75 8.82 24.15
C THR A 48 -11.31 8.34 24.39
N ASP A 49 -10.51 9.18 25.00
CA ASP A 49 -9.13 8.88 25.37
C ASP A 49 -9.03 8.71 26.88
N TYR A 50 -8.34 7.66 27.30
CA TYR A 50 -8.02 7.41 28.71
C TYR A 50 -6.54 7.69 28.97
N SER A 51 -6.24 8.49 29.95
CA SER A 51 -4.88 8.68 30.48
C SER A 51 -4.79 7.99 31.84
N LEU A 52 -3.95 6.96 31.91
CA LEU A 52 -3.79 6.12 33.09
C LEU A 52 -2.52 6.51 33.85
N GLN A 53 -2.65 6.61 35.19
CA GLN A 53 -1.51 6.62 36.08
C GLN A 53 -1.23 5.19 36.55
N ILE A 54 -0.25 4.54 35.95
CA ILE A 54 0.13 3.16 36.30
C ILE A 54 0.93 3.19 37.60
N GLN A 55 0.27 2.97 38.72
CA GLN A 55 0.89 2.82 40.03
C GLN A 55 0.50 1.46 40.60
N SER A 56 1.37 0.92 41.46
CA SER A 56 1.01 -0.27 42.25
C SER A 56 -0.14 0.07 43.16
N THR A 57 -1.20 -0.73 43.14
CA THR A 57 -2.35 -0.63 44.05
C THR A 57 -2.40 -1.87 44.93
N PRO A 58 -3.10 -1.83 46.07
CA PRO A 58 -3.28 -3.03 46.89
C PRO A 58 -3.90 -4.21 46.14
N GLN A 59 -4.74 -3.92 45.13
CA GLN A 59 -5.39 -4.91 44.28
C GLN A 59 -4.47 -5.38 43.14
N ASN A 60 -3.54 -4.53 42.68
CA ASN A 60 -2.63 -4.80 41.62
C ASN A 60 -1.20 -4.34 41.96
N PRO A 61 -0.50 -5.08 42.82
CA PRO A 61 0.82 -4.67 43.31
C PRO A 61 1.90 -4.62 42.22
N ASN A 62 1.68 -5.33 41.11
CA ASN A 62 2.59 -5.37 39.96
C ASN A 62 2.23 -4.34 38.85
N GLY A 63 1.31 -3.40 39.12
CA GLY A 63 0.83 -2.41 38.14
C GLY A 63 -0.35 -2.89 37.30
N LEU A 64 -0.44 -2.45 36.06
CA LEU A 64 -1.57 -2.77 35.17
C LEU A 64 -1.57 -4.25 34.76
N ASN A 65 -2.64 -4.97 35.06
CA ASN A 65 -2.83 -6.36 34.65
C ASN A 65 -3.72 -6.40 33.39
N LEU A 66 -3.10 -6.68 32.24
CA LEU A 66 -3.80 -6.71 30.94
C LEU A 66 -4.82 -7.85 30.81
N ASN A 67 -4.69 -8.94 31.58
CA ASN A 67 -5.65 -10.05 31.52
C ASN A 67 -7.05 -9.64 32.01
N GLN A 68 -7.16 -8.53 32.75
CA GLN A 68 -8.47 -7.99 33.19
C GLN A 68 -9.27 -7.41 32.03
N PHE A 69 -8.63 -7.20 30.86
CA PHE A 69 -9.23 -6.61 29.67
C PHE A 69 -9.49 -7.64 28.56
N GLU A 70 -9.39 -8.93 28.84
CA GLU A 70 -9.52 -9.99 27.81
C GLU A 70 -10.95 -10.18 27.29
N ASN A 71 -11.99 -9.83 28.07
CA ASN A 71 -13.39 -10.06 27.70
C ASN A 71 -14.18 -8.76 27.71
N ILE A 72 -13.71 -7.76 26.98
CA ILE A 72 -14.39 -6.48 26.83
C ILE A 72 -15.36 -6.56 25.65
N ASP A 73 -16.64 -6.53 25.91
CA ASP A 73 -17.68 -6.49 24.89
C ASP A 73 -18.02 -5.04 24.49
N ASN A 74 -17.90 -4.11 25.43
CA ASN A 74 -18.21 -2.69 25.21
C ASN A 74 -17.10 -1.79 25.76
N PRO A 75 -16.81 -0.65 25.11
CA PRO A 75 -15.81 0.30 25.60
C PRO A 75 -16.06 0.81 27.03
N GLN A 76 -17.32 0.85 27.47
CA GLN A 76 -17.70 1.25 28.82
C GLN A 76 -17.24 0.26 29.89
N ASP A 77 -17.00 -0.99 29.55
CA ASP A 77 -16.49 -2.00 30.47
C ASP A 77 -15.06 -1.67 30.93
N ILE A 78 -14.31 -0.92 30.11
CA ILE A 78 -12.97 -0.40 30.46
C ILE A 78 -13.04 0.46 31.73
N GLU A 79 -14.00 1.39 31.80
CA GLU A 79 -14.19 2.27 32.97
C GLU A 79 -14.50 1.46 34.23
N THR A 80 -15.37 0.47 34.10
CA THR A 80 -15.73 -0.42 35.20
C THR A 80 -14.53 -1.22 35.72
N ILE A 81 -13.69 -1.74 34.80
CA ILE A 81 -12.48 -2.47 35.15
C ILE A 81 -11.48 -1.56 35.84
N LEU A 82 -11.25 -0.34 35.31
CA LEU A 82 -10.34 0.63 35.89
C LEU A 82 -10.77 1.05 37.32
N ALA A 83 -12.05 1.36 37.50
CA ALA A 83 -12.59 1.75 38.79
C ALA A 83 -12.55 0.62 39.83
N ASN A 84 -12.96 -0.61 39.48
CA ASN A 84 -12.98 -1.76 40.35
C ASN A 84 -11.58 -2.19 40.81
N ASN A 85 -10.57 -1.95 40.03
CA ASN A 85 -9.18 -2.30 40.31
C ASN A 85 -8.37 -1.15 40.93
N GLY A 86 -9.02 -0.02 41.21
CA GLY A 86 -8.40 1.13 41.87
C GLY A 86 -7.37 1.88 41.05
N TYR A 87 -7.42 1.78 39.70
CA TYR A 87 -6.58 2.56 38.83
C TYR A 87 -7.02 4.01 38.75
N LEU A 88 -6.09 4.93 38.86
CA LEU A 88 -6.36 6.34 38.63
C LEU A 88 -6.32 6.61 37.14
N TYR A 89 -7.38 7.16 36.61
CA TYR A 89 -7.48 7.54 35.20
C TYR A 89 -8.21 8.85 35.00
N THR A 90 -7.92 9.51 33.92
CA THR A 90 -8.69 10.63 33.39
C THR A 90 -9.22 10.25 32.01
N GLN A 91 -10.48 10.63 31.76
CA GLN A 91 -11.15 10.37 30.50
C GLN A 91 -11.45 11.69 29.81
N SER A 92 -11.20 11.73 28.50
CA SER A 92 -11.65 12.86 27.68
C SER A 92 -13.18 12.83 27.48
N PRO A 93 -13.82 13.96 27.15
CA PRO A 93 -15.23 13.96 26.78
C PRO A 93 -15.53 13.01 25.64
N ILE A 94 -16.59 12.21 25.77
CA ILE A 94 -17.02 11.29 24.72
C ILE A 94 -17.42 12.07 23.47
N LYS A 95 -16.82 11.72 22.35
CA LYS A 95 -17.11 12.31 21.04
C LYS A 95 -17.98 11.33 20.24
N LYS A 96 -19.04 11.86 19.64
CA LYS A 96 -19.91 11.10 18.73
C LYS A 96 -19.38 11.07 17.29
N THR A 97 -18.32 11.80 17.05
CA THR A 97 -17.65 11.93 15.75
C THR A 97 -16.31 11.22 15.78
N ILE A 98 -16.09 10.33 14.82
CA ILE A 98 -14.82 9.67 14.59
C ILE A 98 -14.27 10.19 13.28
N SER A 99 -13.09 10.80 13.30
CA SER A 99 -12.41 11.29 12.11
C SER A 99 -11.17 10.43 11.84
N VAL A 100 -11.11 9.80 10.67
CA VAL A 100 -9.98 8.99 10.24
C VAL A 100 -9.27 9.73 9.12
N GLN A 101 -8.01 10.02 9.30
CA GLN A 101 -7.19 10.66 8.27
C GLN A 101 -6.86 9.65 7.18
N MET A 102 -7.16 10.01 5.92
CA MET A 102 -6.82 9.17 4.78
C MET A 102 -5.32 9.18 4.52
N PRO A 103 -4.73 8.04 4.16
CA PRO A 103 -3.29 7.95 3.90
C PRO A 103 -2.96 8.62 2.58
N THR A 104 -2.66 9.92 2.62
CA THR A 104 -2.26 10.67 1.43
C THR A 104 -1.02 10.04 0.81
N THR A 105 -1.11 9.67 -0.46
CA THR A 105 -0.02 9.03 -1.19
C THR A 105 0.34 9.80 -2.44
N PHE A 106 1.63 9.93 -2.67
CA PHE A 106 2.21 10.29 -3.95
C PHE A 106 2.64 9.02 -4.67
N SER A 107 2.33 8.93 -5.97
CA SER A 107 2.83 7.87 -6.82
C SER A 107 3.36 8.47 -8.12
N ALA A 108 4.48 7.96 -8.60
CA ALA A 108 5.03 8.31 -9.90
C ALA A 108 5.51 7.06 -10.62
N TYR A 109 5.43 7.08 -11.95
CA TYR A 109 6.02 6.06 -12.78
C TYR A 109 6.77 6.68 -13.95
N VAL A 110 7.76 5.96 -14.40
CA VAL A 110 8.49 6.24 -15.64
C VAL A 110 8.68 4.93 -16.39
N ASP A 111 8.50 4.96 -17.68
CA ASP A 111 8.74 3.82 -18.58
C ASP A 111 9.53 4.31 -19.78
N VAL A 112 10.73 3.77 -19.97
CA VAL A 112 11.67 4.21 -20.98
C VAL A 112 12.11 3.05 -21.88
N LYS A 113 12.17 3.30 -23.19
CA LYS A 113 12.77 2.42 -24.17
C LYS A 113 14.27 2.63 -24.16
N LEU A 114 15.04 1.66 -23.68
CA LEU A 114 16.49 1.72 -23.61
C LEU A 114 17.12 1.45 -24.99
N ILE A 115 16.74 0.32 -25.58
CA ILE A 115 17.12 -0.11 -26.93
C ILE A 115 15.91 -0.75 -27.61
N PRO A 116 15.94 -1.05 -28.92
CA PRO A 116 14.82 -1.74 -29.57
C PRO A 116 14.38 -2.97 -28.80
N LYS A 117 13.08 -3.04 -28.49
CA LYS A 117 12.41 -4.13 -27.76
C LYS A 117 12.70 -4.19 -26.24
N VAL A 118 13.67 -3.46 -25.69
CA VAL A 118 14.01 -3.46 -24.27
C VAL A 118 13.53 -2.17 -23.61
N TYR A 119 12.76 -2.34 -22.54
CA TYR A 119 12.18 -1.25 -21.75
C TYR A 119 12.56 -1.40 -20.28
N LEU A 120 12.63 -0.28 -19.59
CA LEU A 120 12.78 -0.22 -18.15
C LEU A 120 11.67 0.63 -17.58
N SER A 121 10.88 0.05 -16.68
CA SER A 121 9.84 0.76 -15.93
C SER A 121 10.31 0.99 -14.51
N GLY A 122 10.10 2.20 -14.00
CA GLY A 122 10.24 2.55 -12.59
C GLY A 122 8.90 2.99 -12.03
N PHE A 123 8.61 2.60 -10.81
CA PHE A 123 7.45 3.03 -10.05
C PHE A 123 7.86 3.36 -8.62
N ILE A 124 7.33 4.45 -8.09
CA ILE A 124 7.48 4.83 -6.70
C ILE A 124 6.13 5.21 -6.12
N GLN A 125 5.87 4.76 -4.91
CA GLN A 125 4.77 5.20 -4.07
C GLN A 125 5.30 5.60 -2.71
N GLN A 126 4.95 6.78 -2.25
CA GLN A 126 5.31 7.29 -0.93
C GLN A 126 4.09 7.81 -0.20
N LYS A 127 4.00 7.49 1.08
CA LYS A 127 3.05 8.10 2.01
C LYS A 127 3.58 9.44 2.50
N PHE A 128 2.69 10.42 2.66
CA PHE A 128 3.04 11.73 3.23
C PHE A 128 2.85 11.80 4.74
N ASN A 129 2.08 10.87 5.32
CA ASN A 129 1.76 10.89 6.74
C ASN A 129 2.75 10.03 7.52
N ASN A 130 3.22 10.53 8.66
CA ASN A 130 4.26 9.89 9.47
C ASN A 130 3.76 8.72 10.34
N GLY A 131 2.48 8.36 10.30
CA GLY A 131 1.92 7.17 10.95
C GLY A 131 2.06 7.13 12.48
N GLN A 132 2.18 8.30 13.12
CA GLN A 132 2.28 8.39 14.60
C GLN A 132 0.92 8.55 15.29
N ASP A 133 -0.12 8.92 14.54
CA ASP A 133 -1.46 9.07 15.09
C ASP A 133 -2.24 7.77 14.86
N ASN A 134 -2.86 7.25 15.89
CA ASN A 134 -3.63 6.00 15.87
C ASN A 134 -4.85 6.05 14.91
N ASP A 135 -5.23 7.24 14.45
CA ASP A 135 -6.38 7.49 13.58
C ASP A 135 -6.04 7.41 12.09
N GLN A 136 -4.86 6.90 11.73
CA GLN A 136 -4.40 6.85 10.34
C GLN A 136 -4.42 5.43 9.78
N MET A 137 -4.93 5.29 8.56
CA MET A 137 -4.77 4.06 7.80
C MET A 137 -3.33 3.91 7.33
N ALA A 138 -2.70 2.77 7.59
CA ALA A 138 -1.33 2.51 7.18
C ALA A 138 -1.25 2.16 5.68
N ILE A 139 -0.33 2.82 4.97
CA ILE A 139 0.04 2.45 3.61
C ILE A 139 1.57 2.32 3.52
N ALA A 140 2.04 1.36 2.75
CA ALA A 140 3.48 1.09 2.64
C ALA A 140 4.15 1.96 1.58
N ASN A 141 5.40 2.36 1.83
CA ASN A 141 6.28 2.91 0.82
C ASN A 141 6.78 1.79 -0.10
N ILE A 142 6.72 2.02 -1.42
CA ILE A 142 7.04 1.02 -2.45
C ILE A 142 7.91 1.67 -3.52
N ILE A 143 8.97 0.97 -3.91
CA ILE A 143 9.76 1.28 -5.09
C ILE A 143 9.85 0.02 -5.93
N THR A 144 9.52 0.11 -7.22
CA THR A 144 9.60 -1.02 -8.15
C THR A 144 10.39 -0.64 -9.39
N VAL A 145 11.28 -1.52 -9.82
CA VAL A 145 11.99 -1.43 -11.09
C VAL A 145 11.71 -2.70 -11.88
N THR A 146 11.28 -2.55 -13.15
CA THR A 146 10.86 -3.66 -13.98
C THR A 146 11.54 -3.60 -15.36
N PRO A 147 12.63 -4.33 -15.58
CA PRO A 147 13.12 -4.59 -16.92
C PRO A 147 12.12 -5.43 -17.70
N ARG A 148 11.94 -5.11 -18.99
CA ARG A 148 10.97 -5.76 -19.87
C ARG A 148 11.56 -5.97 -21.26
N LEU A 149 11.34 -7.16 -21.82
CA LEU A 149 11.62 -7.48 -23.21
C LEU A 149 10.32 -7.62 -23.98
N ASN A 150 10.01 -6.65 -24.85
CA ASN A 150 8.78 -6.63 -25.64
C ASN A 150 9.05 -7.06 -27.08
N LEU A 151 8.58 -8.24 -27.45
CA LEU A 151 8.68 -8.80 -28.79
C LEU A 151 7.40 -8.57 -29.63
N GLY A 152 6.52 -7.69 -29.17
CA GLY A 152 5.24 -7.40 -29.79
C GLY A 152 4.11 -8.21 -29.15
N PHE A 153 3.74 -9.34 -29.74
CA PHE A 153 2.71 -10.22 -29.19
C PHE A 153 3.13 -10.87 -27.87
N PHE A 154 4.44 -11.14 -27.70
CA PHE A 154 5.03 -11.72 -26.51
C PHE A 154 5.88 -10.70 -25.74
N GLU A 155 5.77 -10.66 -24.44
CA GLU A 155 6.60 -9.84 -23.54
C GLU A 155 6.99 -10.65 -22.31
N ILE A 156 8.26 -10.54 -21.91
CA ILE A 156 8.77 -11.03 -20.63
C ILE A 156 9.14 -9.83 -19.77
N TYR A 157 8.85 -9.90 -18.48
CA TYR A 157 9.20 -8.84 -17.54
C TYR A 157 9.56 -9.42 -16.17
N SER A 158 10.43 -8.70 -15.45
CA SER A 158 10.89 -9.09 -14.13
C SER A 158 10.76 -7.91 -13.17
N PRO A 159 9.68 -7.82 -12.37
CA PRO A 159 9.52 -6.76 -11.38
C PRO A 159 10.41 -7.02 -10.16
N TRP A 160 11.15 -6.00 -9.76
CA TRP A 160 11.94 -5.97 -8.53
C TRP A 160 11.38 -4.85 -7.66
N THR A 161 10.81 -5.24 -6.53
CA THR A 161 10.08 -4.34 -5.63
C THR A 161 10.73 -4.33 -4.26
N ARG A 162 10.97 -3.13 -3.74
CA ARG A 162 11.27 -2.92 -2.32
C ARG A 162 10.05 -2.31 -1.66
N ASN A 163 9.51 -3.03 -0.67
CA ASN A 163 8.38 -2.63 0.14
C ASN A 163 8.84 -2.44 1.59
N GLU A 164 8.33 -1.40 2.24
CA GLU A 164 8.64 -1.09 3.64
C GLU A 164 8.29 -2.24 4.61
N VAL A 165 7.23 -3.00 4.30
CA VAL A 165 6.71 -4.08 5.16
C VAL A 165 7.30 -5.44 4.79
N SER A 166 7.30 -5.82 3.51
CA SER A 166 7.70 -7.15 3.03
C SER A 166 9.16 -7.25 2.58
N GLY A 167 9.91 -6.12 2.62
CA GLY A 167 11.29 -6.10 2.17
C GLY A 167 11.43 -6.09 0.65
N THR A 168 12.48 -6.77 0.13
CA THR A 168 12.78 -6.81 -1.30
C THR A 168 12.28 -8.12 -1.90
N ASN A 169 11.46 -8.01 -2.94
CA ASN A 169 10.91 -9.12 -3.70
C ASN A 169 11.27 -8.96 -5.18
N GLY A 170 11.61 -10.07 -5.82
CA GLY A 170 11.85 -10.14 -7.26
C GLY A 170 10.94 -11.17 -7.91
N GLY A 171 10.36 -10.79 -9.02
CA GLY A 171 9.39 -11.59 -9.74
C GLY A 171 9.76 -11.87 -11.19
N LEU A 172 8.93 -12.68 -11.82
CA LEU A 172 8.97 -12.97 -13.24
C LEU A 172 7.56 -13.06 -13.78
N GLY A 173 7.34 -12.53 -14.96
CA GLY A 173 6.06 -12.62 -15.63
C GLY A 173 6.19 -12.57 -17.15
N PHE A 174 5.14 -12.99 -17.82
CA PHE A 174 5.05 -12.91 -19.27
C PHE A 174 3.66 -12.46 -19.70
N ARG A 175 3.60 -11.89 -20.90
CA ARG A 175 2.38 -11.48 -21.57
C ARG A 175 2.32 -12.07 -22.97
N LEU A 176 1.16 -12.62 -23.31
CA LEU A 176 0.82 -13.13 -24.64
C LEU A 176 -0.41 -12.37 -25.16
N GLY A 177 -0.20 -11.43 -26.05
CA GLY A 177 -1.29 -10.56 -26.52
C GLY A 177 -1.95 -9.78 -25.37
N GLY A 178 -3.19 -10.10 -25.08
CA GLY A 178 -3.95 -9.52 -23.96
C GLY A 178 -3.82 -10.26 -22.64
N PHE A 179 -3.41 -11.53 -22.64
CA PHE A 179 -3.26 -12.36 -21.46
C PHE A 179 -1.91 -12.13 -20.80
N TYR A 180 -1.87 -12.07 -19.48
CA TYR A 180 -0.64 -12.02 -18.70
C TYR A 180 -0.69 -12.93 -17.49
N LEU A 181 0.46 -13.48 -17.14
CA LEU A 181 0.68 -14.33 -15.98
C LEU A 181 2.05 -14.00 -15.38
N GLY A 182 2.14 -14.03 -14.07
CA GLY A 182 3.40 -13.79 -13.37
C GLY A 182 3.31 -13.98 -11.87
N SER A 183 4.45 -13.76 -11.24
CA SER A 183 4.61 -13.71 -9.79
C SER A 183 5.53 -12.52 -9.47
N SER A 184 5.24 -11.81 -8.39
CA SER A 184 6.08 -10.68 -7.93
C SER A 184 7.21 -11.12 -7.00
N SER A 185 7.24 -12.40 -6.60
CA SER A 185 8.16 -12.92 -5.59
C SER A 185 8.90 -14.20 -5.99
N ILE A 186 8.56 -14.83 -7.12
CA ILE A 186 9.11 -16.13 -7.49
C ILE A 186 10.63 -16.13 -7.66
N ALA A 187 11.24 -15.05 -8.15
CA ALA A 187 12.68 -14.98 -8.33
C ALA A 187 13.40 -14.96 -6.98
N THR A 188 12.90 -14.21 -6.01
CA THR A 188 13.43 -14.20 -4.66
C THR A 188 13.11 -15.48 -3.90
N ALA A 189 11.96 -16.10 -4.13
CA ALA A 189 11.62 -17.40 -3.53
C ALA A 189 12.56 -18.53 -3.94
N ILE A 190 13.12 -18.47 -5.14
CA ILE A 190 14.11 -19.45 -5.63
C ILE A 190 15.50 -19.16 -5.07
N ILE A 191 15.87 -17.88 -4.89
CA ILE A 191 17.22 -17.48 -4.51
C ILE A 191 17.40 -17.41 -2.98
N ASN A 192 16.38 -16.96 -2.28
CA ASN A 192 16.36 -16.78 -0.83
C ASN A 192 15.14 -17.47 -0.22
N ASP A 193 15.23 -17.78 1.06
CA ASP A 193 14.13 -18.30 1.86
C ASP A 193 13.07 -17.21 2.10
N THR A 194 12.23 -16.94 1.11
CA THR A 194 11.20 -15.90 1.22
C THR A 194 9.93 -16.47 1.82
N LYS A 195 9.31 -15.68 2.69
CA LYS A 195 8.05 -16.04 3.37
C LYS A 195 6.81 -15.75 2.53
N GLN A 196 6.97 -15.27 1.28
CA GLN A 196 5.88 -14.85 0.43
C GLN A 196 6.03 -15.42 -0.98
N VAL A 197 4.99 -16.07 -1.47
CA VAL A 197 4.83 -16.50 -2.86
C VAL A 197 3.46 -16.03 -3.33
N ASP A 198 3.41 -15.38 -4.49
CA ASP A 198 2.19 -14.91 -5.13
C ASP A 198 2.15 -15.33 -6.59
N ILE A 199 0.98 -15.48 -7.13
CA ILE A 199 0.73 -15.67 -8.56
C ILE A 199 -0.39 -14.71 -8.96
N TYR A 200 -0.17 -13.96 -10.03
CA TYR A 200 -1.20 -13.12 -10.62
C TYR A 200 -1.42 -13.47 -12.08
N THR A 201 -2.66 -13.38 -12.50
CA THR A 201 -3.07 -13.55 -13.89
C THR A 201 -4.12 -12.53 -14.25
N GLY A 202 -4.20 -12.20 -15.52
CA GLY A 202 -5.23 -11.31 -15.99
C GLY A 202 -5.31 -11.22 -17.51
N PHE A 203 -6.35 -10.53 -17.96
CA PHE A 203 -6.59 -10.31 -19.37
C PHE A 203 -6.90 -8.84 -19.62
N ARG A 204 -6.20 -8.25 -20.58
CA ARG A 204 -6.40 -6.89 -21.00
C ARG A 204 -7.00 -6.85 -22.41
N TRP A 205 -8.21 -6.34 -22.52
CA TRP A 205 -8.88 -6.09 -23.80
C TRP A 205 -8.84 -4.58 -24.08
N ALA A 206 -8.45 -4.20 -25.29
CA ALA A 206 -8.56 -2.83 -25.76
C ALA A 206 -9.39 -2.83 -27.06
N PHE A 207 -10.50 -2.12 -27.05
CA PHE A 207 -11.20 -1.72 -28.26
C PHE A 207 -10.53 -0.46 -28.81
N LEU A 208 -10.20 -0.48 -30.09
CA LEU A 208 -9.70 0.67 -30.86
C LEU A 208 -10.83 1.17 -31.73
#